data_d8315cf20d143cdb025cc1fd1ed54f3b
#
_entry.id   d8315cf20d143cdb025cc1fd1ed54f3b
#
_cell.length_a   1.000
_cell.length_b   1.000
_cell.length_c   1.000
_cell.angle_alpha   90.00
_cell.angle_beta   90.00
_cell.angle_gamma   90.00
#
_symmetry.space_group_name_H-M   'P 1'
#
loop_
_entity.id
_entity.type
_entity.pdbx_description
1 polymer ?
#
loop_
_entity_poly.entity_id
_entity_poly.type
_entity_poly.pdbx_seq_one_letter_code
_entity_poly.pdbx_strand_id
1 'polypeptide(L)'
;MKKLSASSLGKVSHKTLNADINVTPLVDVCLVLLIIFMVVTPLLQKGVSVNLPVTEDPEKTPDTDKQLQISVKADGTVYVGSNVVRKDQVQAALDEIHQHTPDREIAVKGDQLVKYGDVLDVLKACREVGFNDVGLIAQPKKRPGEA
;
A
#
# COMPACT_ATOMS: atom_id res chain seq x y z
N MET A 1 17.04 73.45 55.27
CA MET A 1 17.42 72.66 54.10
C MET A 1 17.22 71.20 54.39
N LYS A 2 16.09 70.58 53.95
CA LYS A 2 15.83 69.17 54.14
C LYS A 2 16.25 68.36 52.90
N LYS A 3 17.23 67.52 53.07
CA LYS A 3 17.64 66.57 52.04
C LYS A 3 16.52 65.50 51.85
N LEU A 4 15.95 65.45 50.70
CA LEU A 4 15.05 64.37 50.29
C LEU A 4 15.89 63.16 49.92
N SER A 5 15.75 62.12 50.70
CA SER A 5 16.34 60.81 50.49
C SER A 5 15.61 60.15 49.33
N ALA A 6 16.32 59.81 48.27
CA ALA A 6 15.86 58.96 47.23
C ALA A 6 15.93 57.48 47.74
N SER A 7 14.79 56.97 48.10
CA SER A 7 14.72 55.55 48.52
C SER A 7 13.77 54.79 47.62
N SER A 8 14.28 53.66 47.22
CA SER A 8 13.49 52.50 46.83
C SER A 8 12.90 52.46 45.46
N LEU A 9 13.76 52.29 44.47
CA LEU A 9 13.37 51.56 43.27
C LEU A 9 13.20 50.10 43.63
N GLY A 10 11.94 49.66 43.74
CA GLY A 10 11.60 48.28 44.00
C GLY A 10 12.21 47.35 42.94
N LYS A 11 13.01 46.44 43.43
CA LYS A 11 13.62 45.34 42.66
C LYS A 11 12.49 44.48 42.08
N VAL A 12 12.15 44.66 40.83
CA VAL A 12 11.22 43.76 40.13
C VAL A 12 11.88 42.40 40.03
N SER A 13 11.49 41.49 40.89
CA SER A 13 11.89 40.09 40.81
C SER A 13 11.24 39.48 39.57
N HIS A 14 12.00 39.34 38.52
CA HIS A 14 11.60 38.49 37.39
C HIS A 14 11.54 37.07 37.88
N LYS A 15 10.38 36.64 38.29
CA LYS A 15 10.07 35.25 38.53
C LYS A 15 10.17 34.56 37.15
N THR A 16 11.27 33.88 36.89
CA THR A 16 11.42 33.04 35.70
C THR A 16 10.37 31.96 35.78
N LEU A 17 9.36 32.06 34.94
CA LEU A 17 8.36 31.01 34.75
C LEU A 17 9.08 29.85 34.04
N ASN A 18 9.55 28.89 34.80
CA ASN A 18 9.98 27.61 34.24
C ASN A 18 8.72 26.92 33.76
N ALA A 19 8.41 27.10 32.49
CA ALA A 19 7.41 26.32 31.79
C ALA A 19 8.06 25.01 31.31
N ASP A 20 8.30 24.08 32.22
CA ASP A 20 8.72 22.75 31.86
C ASP A 20 7.57 22.05 31.15
N ILE A 21 7.74 21.82 29.84
CA ILE A 21 6.77 21.06 29.04
C ILE A 21 6.89 19.60 29.46
N ASN A 22 5.83 19.06 30.06
CA ASN A 22 5.76 17.65 30.33
C ASN A 22 5.62 16.88 29.01
N VAL A 23 6.71 16.25 28.57
CA VAL A 23 6.77 15.51 27.28
C VAL A 23 6.14 14.11 27.37
N THR A 24 5.81 13.64 28.56
CA THR A 24 5.26 12.30 28.76
C THR A 24 3.98 12.04 27.95
N PRO A 25 2.97 12.97 27.94
CA PRO A 25 1.79 12.77 27.09
C PRO A 25 2.09 12.78 25.60
N LEU A 26 3.06 13.58 25.17
CA LEU A 26 3.47 13.63 23.77
C LEU A 26 4.14 12.33 23.32
N VAL A 27 5.03 11.80 24.14
CA VAL A 27 5.72 10.52 23.87
C VAL A 27 4.71 9.37 23.82
N ASP A 28 3.72 9.34 24.69
CA ASP A 28 2.68 8.32 24.70
C ASP A 28 1.89 8.30 23.38
N VAL A 29 1.44 9.48 22.94
CA VAL A 29 0.76 9.60 21.64
C VAL A 29 1.65 9.14 20.49
N CYS A 30 2.91 9.53 20.47
CA CYS A 30 3.87 9.12 19.43
C CYS A 30 4.07 7.59 19.43
N LEU A 31 4.19 6.97 20.60
CA LEU A 31 4.34 5.51 20.70
C LEU A 31 3.09 4.77 20.22
N VAL A 32 1.90 5.24 20.60
CA VAL A 32 0.63 4.65 20.14
C VAL A 32 0.50 4.74 18.61
N LEU A 33 0.80 5.91 18.04
CA LEU A 33 0.79 6.09 16.59
C LEU A 33 1.82 5.19 15.90
N LEU A 34 3.01 5.03 16.47
CA LEU A 34 4.04 4.14 15.93
C LEU A 34 3.54 2.69 15.86
N ILE A 35 2.92 2.19 16.94
CA ILE A 35 2.38 0.83 17.00
C ILE A 35 1.25 0.66 15.97
N ILE A 36 0.34 1.65 15.86
CA ILE A 36 -0.75 1.60 14.89
C ILE A 36 -0.18 1.52 13.47
N PHE A 37 0.77 2.36 13.11
CA PHE A 37 1.39 2.32 11.79
C PHE A 37 2.14 1.01 11.54
N MET A 38 2.83 0.46 12.55
CA MET A 38 3.53 -0.81 12.43
C MET A 38 2.57 -1.97 12.12
N VAL A 39 1.34 -1.94 12.67
CA VAL A 39 0.33 -2.98 12.42
C VAL A 39 -0.44 -2.72 11.13
N VAL A 40 -0.77 -1.47 10.81
CA VAL A 40 -1.62 -1.13 9.67
C VAL A 40 -0.85 -1.18 8.34
N THR A 41 0.42 -0.76 8.31
CA THR A 41 1.22 -0.75 7.07
C THR A 41 1.31 -2.11 6.37
N PRO A 42 1.62 -3.24 7.05
CA PRO A 42 1.65 -4.53 6.38
C PRO A 42 0.27 -5.01 5.90
N LEU A 43 -0.83 -4.53 6.52
CA LEU A 43 -2.18 -4.85 6.08
C LEU A 43 -2.54 -4.12 4.78
N LEU A 44 -2.08 -2.88 4.61
CA LEU A 44 -2.29 -2.09 3.39
C LEU A 44 -1.41 -2.56 2.23
N GLN A 45 -0.23 -3.12 2.51
CA GLN A 45 0.68 -3.66 1.51
C GLN A 45 0.25 -5.04 0.99
N LYS A 46 -0.53 -5.77 1.77
CA LYS A 46 -1.12 -7.02 1.31
C LYS A 46 -2.27 -6.68 0.35
N GLY A 47 -1.97 -6.69 -0.94
CA GLY A 47 -3.01 -6.70 -1.97
C GLY A 47 -3.99 -7.87 -1.72
N VAL A 48 -5.04 -7.96 -2.51
CA VAL A 48 -6.01 -9.04 -2.38
C VAL A 48 -5.29 -10.39 -2.37
N SER A 49 -5.39 -11.13 -1.27
CA SER A 49 -4.82 -12.45 -1.16
C SER A 49 -5.61 -13.41 -2.06
N VAL A 50 -4.98 -13.88 -3.12
CA VAL A 50 -5.47 -14.98 -3.96
C VAL A 50 -4.51 -16.16 -3.79
N ASN A 51 -5.06 -17.38 -3.75
CA ASN A 51 -4.25 -18.58 -3.79
C ASN A 51 -3.75 -18.78 -5.22
N LEU A 52 -2.47 -18.46 -5.44
CA LEU A 52 -1.86 -18.58 -6.77
C LEU A 52 -1.71 -20.06 -7.19
N PRO A 53 -1.89 -20.37 -8.46
CA PRO A 53 -1.58 -21.71 -8.98
C PRO A 53 -0.09 -22.00 -8.81
N VAL A 54 0.24 -23.26 -8.55
CA VAL A 54 1.62 -23.71 -8.38
C VAL A 54 2.23 -23.98 -9.76
N THR A 55 3.43 -23.44 -10.02
CA THR A 55 4.20 -23.72 -11.24
C THR A 55 5.57 -24.32 -10.88
N GLU A 56 6.15 -25.07 -11.82
CA GLU A 56 7.46 -25.71 -11.63
C GLU A 56 8.64 -24.76 -11.90
N ASP A 57 8.43 -23.74 -12.74
CA ASP A 57 9.43 -22.72 -13.06
C ASP A 57 8.88 -21.31 -12.80
N PRO A 58 9.13 -20.75 -11.60
CA PRO A 58 8.79 -19.36 -11.35
C PRO A 58 9.83 -18.46 -12.04
N GLU A 59 9.45 -17.79 -13.10
CA GLU A 59 10.20 -16.61 -13.54
C GLU A 59 10.25 -15.59 -12.40
N LYS A 60 11.38 -14.90 -12.26
CA LYS A 60 11.65 -13.94 -11.19
C LYS A 60 10.44 -13.07 -10.96
N THR A 61 9.97 -13.05 -9.71
CA THR A 61 8.87 -12.16 -9.29
C THR A 61 9.31 -10.73 -9.60
N PRO A 62 8.66 -10.03 -10.51
CA PRO A 62 9.05 -8.67 -10.86
C PRO A 62 8.82 -7.73 -9.68
N ASP A 63 9.56 -6.62 -9.62
CA ASP A 63 9.42 -5.57 -8.61
C ASP A 63 7.96 -5.11 -8.53
N THR A 64 7.29 -5.47 -7.45
CA THR A 64 5.85 -5.29 -7.24
C THR A 64 5.45 -3.80 -7.25
N ASP A 65 6.41 -2.91 -7.01
CA ASP A 65 6.14 -1.46 -6.90
C ASP A 65 5.97 -0.76 -8.27
N LYS A 66 6.46 -1.38 -9.34
CA LYS A 66 6.37 -0.81 -10.70
C LYS A 66 5.26 -1.41 -11.55
N GLN A 67 4.63 -2.48 -11.08
CA GLN A 67 3.65 -3.22 -11.84
C GLN A 67 2.23 -2.99 -11.34
N LEU A 68 1.29 -2.89 -12.27
CA LEU A 68 -0.13 -2.93 -11.95
C LEU A 68 -0.55 -4.39 -11.74
N GLN A 69 -0.93 -4.73 -10.53
CA GLN A 69 -1.41 -6.05 -10.20
C GLN A 69 -2.90 -6.20 -10.49
N ILE A 70 -3.26 -7.19 -11.30
CA ILE A 70 -4.64 -7.59 -11.53
C ILE A 70 -4.84 -8.96 -10.89
N SER A 71 -5.79 -9.09 -9.99
CA SER A 71 -6.07 -10.35 -9.30
C SER A 71 -7.45 -10.87 -9.68
N VAL A 72 -7.53 -12.13 -10.09
CA VAL A 72 -8.78 -12.80 -10.44
C VAL A 72 -9.08 -13.89 -9.42
N LYS A 73 -10.17 -13.74 -8.68
CA LYS A 73 -10.61 -14.72 -7.66
C LYS A 73 -11.35 -15.89 -8.27
N ALA A 74 -11.50 -16.95 -7.48
CA ALA A 74 -12.22 -18.17 -7.84
C ALA A 74 -13.70 -17.93 -8.21
N ASP A 75 -14.33 -16.90 -7.65
CA ASP A 75 -15.69 -16.48 -7.95
C ASP A 75 -15.83 -15.62 -9.22
N GLY A 76 -14.73 -15.37 -9.94
CA GLY A 76 -14.67 -14.53 -11.13
C GLY A 76 -14.58 -13.01 -10.83
N THR A 77 -14.45 -12.62 -9.58
CA THR A 77 -14.25 -11.22 -9.22
C THR A 77 -12.85 -10.76 -9.60
N VAL A 78 -12.76 -9.62 -10.30
CA VAL A 78 -11.50 -9.03 -10.75
C VAL A 78 -11.14 -7.84 -9.87
N TYR A 79 -9.89 -7.79 -9.45
CA TYR A 79 -9.31 -6.67 -8.72
C TYR A 79 -8.22 -6.03 -9.57
N VAL A 80 -8.32 -4.74 -9.79
CA VAL A 80 -7.29 -3.94 -10.46
C VAL A 80 -6.59 -3.09 -9.39
N GLY A 81 -5.39 -3.50 -9.00
CA GLY A 81 -4.74 -2.99 -7.81
C GLY A 81 -5.53 -3.31 -6.55
N SER A 82 -6.04 -2.29 -5.87
CA SER A 82 -6.89 -2.42 -4.67
C SER A 82 -8.39 -2.31 -4.96
N ASN A 83 -8.77 -1.99 -6.19
CA ASN A 83 -10.16 -1.72 -6.56
C ASN A 83 -10.85 -2.96 -7.11
N VAL A 84 -12.06 -3.23 -6.62
CA VAL A 84 -12.92 -4.26 -7.19
C VAL A 84 -13.54 -3.75 -8.48
N VAL A 85 -13.37 -4.49 -9.56
CA VAL A 85 -13.90 -4.15 -10.88
C VAL A 85 -14.79 -5.30 -11.36
N ARG A 86 -15.97 -4.97 -11.86
CA ARG A 86 -16.86 -5.97 -12.47
C ARG A 86 -16.27 -6.41 -13.81
N LYS A 87 -16.52 -7.66 -14.19
CA LYS A 87 -15.98 -8.27 -15.38
C LYS A 87 -16.27 -7.46 -16.66
N ASP A 88 -17.48 -6.90 -16.74
CA ASP A 88 -17.94 -6.04 -17.84
C ASP A 88 -17.26 -4.66 -17.88
N GLN A 89 -16.67 -4.22 -16.80
CA GLN A 89 -16.02 -2.91 -16.62
C GLN A 89 -14.48 -2.98 -16.63
N VAL A 90 -13.91 -4.18 -16.68
CA VAL A 90 -12.44 -4.37 -16.64
C VAL A 90 -11.77 -3.62 -17.80
N GLN A 91 -12.32 -3.70 -19.00
CA GLN A 91 -11.76 -3.04 -20.17
C GLN A 91 -11.74 -1.51 -20.00
N ALA A 92 -12.85 -0.92 -19.56
CA ALA A 92 -12.94 0.53 -19.32
C ALA A 92 -11.98 1.00 -18.21
N ALA A 93 -11.83 0.23 -17.14
CA ALA A 93 -10.89 0.55 -16.07
C ALA A 93 -9.43 0.45 -16.53
N LEU A 94 -9.12 -0.51 -17.39
CA LEU A 94 -7.78 -0.66 -17.98
C LEU A 94 -7.47 0.45 -18.99
N ASP A 95 -8.47 0.87 -19.79
CA ASP A 95 -8.34 2.01 -20.72
C ASP A 95 -7.97 3.30 -19.98
N GLU A 96 -8.66 3.59 -18.87
CA GLU A 96 -8.36 4.76 -18.04
C GLU A 96 -6.92 4.74 -17.52
N ILE A 97 -6.47 3.58 -17.03
CA ILE A 97 -5.10 3.42 -16.53
C ILE A 97 -4.08 3.55 -17.67
N HIS A 98 -4.35 3.00 -18.84
CA HIS A 98 -3.47 3.07 -20.00
C HIS A 98 -3.29 4.51 -20.50
N GLN A 99 -4.34 5.33 -20.48
CA GLN A 99 -4.26 6.74 -20.84
C GLN A 99 -3.32 7.54 -19.92
N HIS A 100 -3.24 7.17 -18.63
CA HIS A 100 -2.36 7.85 -17.68
C HIS A 100 -0.96 7.26 -17.61
N THR A 101 -0.81 5.96 -17.84
CA THR A 101 0.46 5.23 -17.71
C THR A 101 0.56 4.13 -18.78
N PRO A 102 0.87 4.49 -20.05
CA PRO A 102 0.88 3.54 -21.17
C PRO A 102 1.98 2.47 -21.06
N ASP A 103 3.11 2.79 -20.45
CA ASP A 103 4.27 1.90 -20.33
C ASP A 103 4.29 1.06 -19.06
N ARG A 104 3.16 0.99 -18.36
CA ARG A 104 3.09 0.25 -17.10
C ARG A 104 2.98 -1.25 -17.36
N GLU A 105 3.86 -2.01 -16.72
CA GLU A 105 3.79 -3.47 -16.75
C GLU A 105 2.56 -3.97 -15.98
N ILE A 106 1.92 -5.00 -16.51
CA ILE A 106 0.78 -5.64 -15.85
C ILE A 106 1.17 -7.04 -15.36
N ALA A 107 0.83 -7.32 -14.12
CA ALA A 107 0.98 -8.62 -13.53
C ALA A 107 -0.39 -9.21 -13.17
N VAL A 108 -0.80 -10.27 -13.84
CA VAL A 108 -2.06 -10.95 -13.58
C VAL A 108 -1.84 -12.09 -12.60
N LYS A 109 -2.60 -12.11 -11.51
CA LYS A 109 -2.67 -13.19 -10.52
C LYS A 109 -4.01 -13.89 -10.65
N GLY A 110 -4.03 -15.18 -10.98
CA GLY A 110 -5.22 -16.01 -10.92
C GLY A 110 -5.27 -16.79 -9.62
N ASP A 111 -6.45 -16.91 -9.02
CA ASP A 111 -6.67 -17.84 -7.93
C ASP A 111 -6.53 -19.29 -8.44
N GLN A 112 -6.08 -20.20 -7.59
CA GLN A 112 -5.88 -21.62 -7.93
C GLN A 112 -7.17 -22.31 -8.42
N LEU A 113 -8.32 -21.83 -7.97
CA LEU A 113 -9.64 -22.38 -8.31
C LEU A 113 -10.37 -21.54 -9.38
N VAL A 114 -9.73 -20.51 -9.93
CA VAL A 114 -10.33 -19.69 -10.98
C VAL A 114 -10.50 -20.47 -12.28
N LYS A 115 -11.58 -20.21 -13.00
CA LYS A 115 -11.78 -20.78 -14.33
C LYS A 115 -10.78 -20.17 -15.31
N TYR A 116 -10.12 -21.00 -16.10
CA TYR A 116 -9.17 -20.57 -17.12
C TYR A 116 -9.75 -19.50 -18.06
N GLY A 117 -11.02 -19.62 -18.42
CA GLY A 117 -11.72 -18.64 -19.25
C GLY A 117 -11.74 -17.25 -18.65
N ASP A 118 -11.90 -17.11 -17.34
CA ASP A 118 -11.95 -15.81 -16.67
C ASP A 118 -10.60 -15.10 -16.69
N VAL A 119 -9.51 -15.85 -16.54
CA VAL A 119 -8.15 -15.32 -16.66
C VAL A 119 -7.86 -14.93 -18.11
N LEU A 120 -8.29 -15.76 -19.06
CA LEU A 120 -8.09 -15.49 -20.49
C LEU A 120 -8.83 -14.22 -20.93
N ASP A 121 -10.05 -13.99 -20.44
CA ASP A 121 -10.82 -12.78 -20.74
C ASP A 121 -10.11 -11.50 -20.25
N VAL A 122 -9.52 -11.56 -19.05
CA VAL A 122 -8.72 -10.44 -18.50
C VAL A 122 -7.46 -10.20 -19.34
N LEU A 123 -6.76 -11.27 -19.74
CA LEU A 123 -5.57 -11.15 -20.59
C LEU A 123 -5.89 -10.57 -21.97
N LYS A 124 -7.04 -10.94 -22.56
CA LYS A 124 -7.52 -10.36 -23.82
C LYS A 124 -7.83 -8.88 -23.65
N ALA A 125 -8.54 -8.49 -22.58
CA ALA A 125 -8.83 -7.10 -22.27
C ALA A 125 -7.55 -6.26 -22.15
N CYS A 126 -6.51 -6.77 -21.46
CA CYS A 126 -5.22 -6.09 -21.36
C CYS A 126 -4.58 -5.85 -22.74
N ARG A 127 -4.62 -6.85 -23.63
CA ARG A 127 -4.07 -6.72 -24.99
C ARG A 127 -4.87 -5.78 -25.88
N GLU A 128 -6.19 -5.81 -25.80
CA GLU A 128 -7.09 -4.94 -26.57
C GLU A 128 -6.90 -3.47 -26.21
N VAL A 129 -6.62 -3.17 -24.94
CA VAL A 129 -6.31 -1.83 -24.47
C VAL A 129 -4.92 -1.35 -24.93
N GLY A 130 -4.00 -2.27 -25.24
CA GLY A 130 -2.68 -1.95 -25.79
C GLY A 130 -1.50 -2.19 -24.84
N PHE A 131 -1.72 -2.88 -23.73
CA PHE A 131 -0.59 -3.26 -22.86
C PHE A 131 0.23 -4.38 -23.51
N ASN A 132 1.54 -4.12 -23.70
CA ASN A 132 2.45 -5.06 -24.36
C ASN A 132 3.07 -6.05 -23.38
N ASP A 133 3.34 -5.59 -22.14
CA ASP A 133 3.98 -6.38 -21.11
C ASP A 133 2.96 -6.85 -20.06
N VAL A 134 2.42 -8.04 -20.30
CA VAL A 134 1.47 -8.71 -19.40
C VAL A 134 2.07 -10.03 -18.93
N GLY A 135 2.45 -10.07 -17.65
CA GLY A 135 2.98 -11.25 -16.99
C GLY A 135 1.94 -11.99 -16.14
N LEU A 136 2.07 -13.31 -16.04
CA LEU A 136 1.31 -14.13 -15.08
C LEU A 136 2.18 -14.39 -13.84
N ILE A 137 1.65 -14.10 -12.66
CA ILE A 137 2.31 -14.42 -11.40
C ILE A 137 1.78 -15.75 -10.88
N ALA A 138 2.68 -16.72 -10.71
CA ALA A 138 2.40 -18.01 -10.13
C ALA A 138 3.32 -18.30 -8.94
N GLN A 139 2.88 -19.11 -7.99
CA GLN A 139 3.73 -19.56 -6.88
C GLN A 139 4.57 -20.76 -7.31
N PRO A 140 5.84 -20.85 -6.88
CA PRO A 140 6.64 -22.02 -7.11
C PRO A 140 6.03 -23.23 -6.38
N LYS A 141 6.06 -24.39 -7.04
CA LYS A 141 5.63 -25.65 -6.44
C LYS A 141 6.61 -26.00 -5.31
N LYS A 142 6.12 -26.11 -4.08
CA LYS A 142 6.91 -26.66 -2.97
C LYS A 142 7.25 -28.13 -3.31
N ARG A 143 8.55 -28.43 -3.40
CA ARG A 143 9.00 -29.82 -3.53
C ARG A 143 8.68 -30.56 -2.24
N PRO A 144 8.17 -31.79 -2.29
CA PRO A 144 7.95 -32.60 -1.09
C PRO A 144 9.31 -32.83 -0.41
N GLY A 145 9.49 -32.22 0.79
CA GLY A 145 10.74 -32.32 1.59
C GLY A 145 11.40 -31.01 1.99
N GLU A 146 10.97 -29.85 1.49
CA GLU A 146 11.40 -28.54 2.01
C GLU A 146 10.41 -28.03 3.05
N ALA A 147 10.78 -28.20 4.30
CA ALA A 147 10.06 -27.64 5.44
C ALA A 147 10.54 -26.18 5.68
#